data_6740380627e929020d61a19d4d7ba303
#
_entry.id   6740380627e929020d61a19d4d7ba303
#
_cell.length_a   1.000
_cell.length_b   1.000
_cell.length_c   1.000
_cell.angle_alpha   90.00
_cell.angle_beta   90.00
_cell.angle_gamma   90.00
#
_symmetry.space_group_name_H-M   'P 1'
#
loop_
_entity.id
_entity.type
_entity.pdbx_description
1 polymer ?
#
loop_
_entity_poly.entity_id
_entity_poly.type
_entity_poly.pdbx_seq_one_letter_code
_entity_poly.pdbx_strand_id
1 'polypeptide(L)'
;MLSDEEMVAEVRKRQTALDTFLQAQRWPSLEYDEDEEAFSEDDDSHLAEWVLISLHKDFEDDSECYSVMTSPGLPAHARTGLLYLGIENC
;
A
#
# COMPACT_ATOMS: atom_id res chain seq x y z
N MET A 1 -20.82 -16.53 -9.49
CA MET A 1 -19.47 -16.18 -10.02
C MET A 1 -19.55 -14.82 -10.67
N LEU A 2 -18.62 -13.93 -10.32
CA LEU A 2 -18.58 -12.59 -10.87
C LEU A 2 -18.03 -12.62 -12.30
N SER A 3 -18.58 -11.76 -13.18
CA SER A 3 -17.99 -11.54 -14.50
C SER A 3 -16.67 -10.80 -14.39
N ASP A 4 -15.87 -10.76 -15.45
CA ASP A 4 -14.60 -10.03 -15.44
C ASP A 4 -14.80 -8.54 -15.14
N GLU A 5 -15.87 -7.94 -15.68
CA GLU A 5 -16.19 -6.54 -15.39
C GLU A 5 -16.56 -6.32 -13.92
N GLU A 6 -17.31 -7.24 -13.35
CA GLU A 6 -17.67 -7.18 -11.93
C GLU A 6 -16.45 -7.35 -11.03
N MET A 7 -15.53 -8.24 -11.40
CA MET A 7 -14.28 -8.43 -10.66
C MET A 7 -13.41 -7.18 -10.70
N VAL A 8 -13.28 -6.54 -11.85
CA VAL A 8 -12.53 -5.28 -12.00
C VAL A 8 -13.16 -4.18 -11.15
N ALA A 9 -14.49 -4.08 -11.16
CA ALA A 9 -15.21 -3.10 -10.37
C ALA A 9 -15.00 -3.32 -8.86
N GLU A 10 -15.01 -4.57 -8.41
CA GLU A 10 -14.75 -4.91 -7.01
C GLU A 10 -13.32 -4.56 -6.59
N VAL A 11 -12.34 -4.85 -7.44
CA VAL A 11 -10.94 -4.49 -7.16
C VAL A 11 -10.78 -2.98 -7.07
N ARG A 12 -11.36 -2.23 -7.98
CA ARG A 12 -11.32 -0.77 -7.96
C ARG A 12 -11.99 -0.19 -6.72
N LYS A 13 -13.10 -0.79 -6.31
CA LYS A 13 -13.81 -0.38 -5.10
C LYS A 13 -12.92 -0.55 -3.85
N ARG A 14 -12.25 -1.69 -3.75
CA ARG A 14 -11.33 -1.97 -2.65
C ARG A 14 -10.13 -1.05 -2.68
N GLN A 15 -9.56 -0.83 -3.85
CA GLN A 15 -8.43 0.08 -4.06
C GLN A 15 -8.79 1.50 -3.62
N THR A 16 -9.94 2.00 -4.04
CA THR A 16 -10.42 3.34 -3.69
C THR A 16 -10.69 3.45 -2.19
N ALA A 17 -11.32 2.43 -1.60
CA ALA A 17 -11.60 2.43 -0.16
C ALA A 17 -10.30 2.45 0.66
N LEU A 18 -9.32 1.65 0.28
CA LEU A 18 -8.03 1.60 0.95
C LEU A 18 -7.28 2.92 0.78
N ASP A 19 -7.26 3.46 -0.43
CA ASP A 19 -6.62 4.73 -0.71
C ASP A 19 -7.23 5.87 0.12
N THR A 20 -8.56 5.93 0.17
CA THR A 20 -9.26 6.92 0.98
C THR A 20 -8.90 6.80 2.47
N PHE A 21 -8.86 5.57 2.98
CA PHE A 21 -8.48 5.32 4.36
C PHE A 21 -7.05 5.77 4.63
N LEU A 22 -6.10 5.39 3.77
CA LEU A 22 -4.68 5.71 3.94
C LEU A 22 -4.42 7.22 3.82
N GLN A 23 -5.11 7.89 2.90
CA GLN A 23 -4.96 9.33 2.70
C GLN A 23 -5.50 10.15 3.87
N ALA A 24 -6.45 9.60 4.61
CA ALA A 24 -7.02 10.26 5.79
C ALA A 24 -6.11 10.16 7.01
N GLN A 25 -5.11 9.31 6.98
CA GLN A 25 -4.20 9.12 8.11
C GLN A 25 -3.10 10.18 8.11
N ARG A 26 -2.65 10.54 9.30
CA ARG A 26 -1.46 11.36 9.47
C ARG A 26 -0.24 10.44 9.44
N TRP A 27 0.79 10.88 8.74
CA TRP A 27 2.05 10.14 8.65
C TRP A 27 3.15 11.00 9.27
N PRO A 28 3.41 10.84 10.59
CA PRO A 28 4.46 11.58 11.23
C PRO A 28 5.83 11.20 10.67
N SER A 29 6.78 12.11 10.79
CA SER A 29 8.15 11.81 10.38
C SER A 29 8.69 10.63 11.17
N LEU A 30 9.37 9.72 10.49
CA LEU A 30 10.04 8.58 11.12
C LEU A 30 11.48 8.92 11.53
N GLU A 31 11.90 10.16 11.38
CA GLU A 31 13.22 10.60 11.82
C GLU A 31 13.25 10.73 13.34
N TYR A 32 14.14 9.98 13.95
CA TYR A 32 14.34 10.03 15.38
C TYR A 32 15.40 11.05 15.72
N ASP A 33 15.08 11.98 16.60
CA ASP A 33 16.02 12.98 17.10
C ASP A 33 16.65 12.45 18.40
N GLU A 34 17.94 12.14 18.36
CA GLU A 34 18.68 11.62 19.51
C GLU A 34 18.77 12.65 20.65
N ASP A 35 18.83 13.95 20.34
CA ASP A 35 18.93 15.00 21.33
C ASP A 35 17.64 15.16 22.13
N GLU A 36 16.50 14.95 21.49
CA GLU A 36 15.18 15.05 22.13
C GLU A 36 14.65 13.68 22.58
N GLU A 37 15.29 12.59 22.19
CA GLU A 37 14.86 11.21 22.43
C GLU A 37 13.42 10.96 21.96
N ALA A 38 13.03 11.56 20.84
CA ALA A 38 11.69 11.46 20.30
C ALA A 38 11.70 11.51 18.78
N PHE A 39 10.63 11.01 18.18
CA PHE A 39 10.40 11.22 16.77
C PHE A 39 9.89 12.66 16.53
N SER A 40 10.24 13.22 15.38
CA SER A 40 9.77 14.55 15.03
C SER A 40 8.24 14.55 14.88
N GLU A 41 7.56 15.42 15.62
CA GLU A 41 6.11 15.59 15.52
C GLU A 41 5.72 16.70 14.54
N ASP A 42 6.68 17.52 14.14
CA ASP A 42 6.40 18.72 13.35
C ASP A 42 6.35 18.47 11.85
N ASP A 43 6.88 17.34 11.40
CA ASP A 43 6.91 17.00 9.97
C ASP A 43 5.83 15.97 9.61
N ASP A 44 4.59 16.43 9.52
CA ASP A 44 3.52 15.60 8.99
C ASP A 44 3.67 15.50 7.48
N SER A 45 3.72 14.28 6.99
CA SER A 45 3.65 14.02 5.56
C SER A 45 2.29 13.40 5.23
N HIS A 46 1.90 13.48 3.98
CA HIS A 46 0.75 12.74 3.48
C HIS A 46 1.25 11.61 2.58
N LEU A 47 0.48 10.54 2.55
CA LEU A 47 0.81 9.41 1.69
C LEU A 47 0.52 9.77 0.23
N ALA A 48 1.53 9.77 -0.63
CA ALA A 48 1.36 10.10 -2.04
C ALA A 48 1.03 8.85 -2.87
N GLU A 49 1.81 7.80 -2.68
CA GLU A 49 1.67 6.55 -3.44
C GLU A 49 1.92 5.37 -2.52
N TRP A 50 1.29 4.23 -2.82
CA TRP A 50 1.44 3.02 -2.00
C TRP A 50 1.33 1.76 -2.85
N VAL A 51 1.93 0.71 -2.35
CA VAL A 51 1.83 -0.65 -2.90
C VAL A 51 1.52 -1.59 -1.74
N LEU A 52 0.52 -2.43 -1.91
CA LEU A 52 0.17 -3.48 -0.97
C LEU A 52 0.43 -4.84 -1.60
N ILE A 53 1.25 -5.65 -0.94
CA ILE A 53 1.46 -7.04 -1.33
C ILE A 53 0.80 -7.91 -0.28
N SER A 54 -0.04 -8.84 -0.71
CA SER A 54 -0.72 -9.74 0.21
C SER A 54 -0.59 -11.19 -0.25
N LEU A 55 -0.50 -12.09 0.72
CA LEU A 55 -0.50 -13.53 0.47
C LEU A 55 -1.89 -14.06 0.75
N HIS A 56 -2.45 -14.77 -0.21
CA HIS A 56 -3.77 -15.38 -0.09
C HIS A 56 -3.64 -16.90 -0.15
N LYS A 57 -4.36 -17.58 0.73
CA LYS A 57 -4.44 -19.03 0.74
C LYS A 57 -5.85 -19.45 0.35
N ASP A 58 -5.94 -20.45 -0.52
CA ASP A 58 -7.22 -21.05 -0.85
C ASP A 58 -7.70 -21.92 0.32
N PHE A 59 -8.99 -21.83 0.64
CA PHE A 59 -9.56 -22.60 1.73
C PHE A 59 -9.69 -24.10 1.43
N GLU A 60 -9.71 -24.49 0.16
CA GLU A 60 -9.95 -25.87 -0.22
C GLU A 60 -8.68 -26.69 -0.39
N ASP A 61 -7.66 -26.11 -1.02
CA ASP A 61 -6.44 -26.82 -1.40
C ASP A 61 -5.15 -26.28 -0.79
N ASP A 62 -5.25 -25.26 0.09
CA ASP A 62 -4.10 -24.57 0.69
C ASP A 62 -3.12 -23.97 -0.33
N SER A 63 -3.54 -23.80 -1.59
CA SER A 63 -2.70 -23.14 -2.55
C SER A 63 -2.51 -21.67 -2.16
N GLU A 64 -1.32 -21.15 -2.45
CA GLU A 64 -0.96 -19.79 -2.10
C GLU A 64 -0.77 -18.95 -3.35
N CYS A 65 -1.22 -17.70 -3.32
CA CYS A 65 -0.93 -16.74 -4.36
C CYS A 65 -0.68 -15.37 -3.77
N TYR A 66 0.16 -14.59 -4.43
CA TYR A 66 0.42 -13.20 -4.04
C TYR A 66 -0.45 -12.27 -4.86
N SER A 67 -0.96 -11.25 -4.20
CA SER A 67 -1.71 -10.17 -4.84
C SER A 67 -0.98 -8.86 -4.62
N VAL A 68 -0.93 -8.04 -5.65
CA VAL A 68 -0.33 -6.70 -5.58
C VAL A 68 -1.41 -5.69 -5.93
N MET A 69 -1.63 -4.76 -5.00
CA MET A 69 -2.57 -3.65 -5.20
C MET A 69 -1.81 -2.34 -5.02
N THR A 70 -2.09 -1.37 -5.85
CA THR A 70 -1.40 -0.09 -5.83
C THR A 70 -2.39 1.05 -5.62
N SER A 71 -1.85 2.23 -5.29
CA SER A 71 -2.63 3.45 -5.31
C SER A 71 -3.21 3.70 -6.71
N PRO A 72 -4.40 4.33 -6.83
CA PRO A 72 -5.00 4.58 -8.13
C PRO A 72 -4.09 5.40 -9.05
N GLY A 73 -3.99 4.96 -10.30
CA GLY A 73 -3.21 5.67 -11.32
C GLY A 73 -1.71 5.47 -11.26
N LEU A 74 -1.20 4.60 -10.39
CA LEU A 74 0.24 4.35 -10.30
C LEU A 74 0.72 3.56 -11.53
N PRO A 75 1.63 4.11 -12.34
CA PRO A 75 2.14 3.39 -13.51
C PRO A 75 3.06 2.22 -13.11
N ALA A 76 3.18 1.24 -14.00
CA ALA A 76 3.92 0.00 -13.71
C ALA A 76 5.38 0.25 -13.33
N HIS A 77 6.06 1.19 -14.00
CA HIS A 77 7.45 1.50 -13.67
C HIS A 77 7.61 2.15 -12.29
N ALA A 78 6.65 2.96 -11.87
CA ALA A 78 6.66 3.57 -10.55
C ALA A 78 6.39 2.52 -9.47
N ARG A 79 5.49 1.56 -9.75
CA ARG A 79 5.23 0.43 -8.86
C ARG A 79 6.50 -0.39 -8.62
N THR A 80 7.24 -0.71 -9.69
CA THR A 80 8.49 -1.46 -9.58
C THR A 80 9.53 -0.67 -8.78
N GLY A 81 9.65 0.63 -9.03
CA GLY A 81 10.57 1.49 -8.29
C GLY A 81 10.23 1.57 -6.81
N LEU A 82 8.95 1.69 -6.49
CA LEU A 82 8.50 1.75 -5.09
C LEU A 82 8.79 0.44 -4.35
N LEU A 83 8.55 -0.70 -4.98
CA LEU A 83 8.88 -2.00 -4.42
C LEU A 83 10.38 -2.17 -4.19
N TYR A 84 11.19 -1.76 -5.14
CA TYR A 84 12.64 -1.83 -5.05
C TYR A 84 13.18 -0.98 -3.90
N LEU A 85 12.72 0.27 -3.78
CA LEU A 85 13.12 1.15 -2.69
C LEU A 85 12.68 0.61 -1.33
N GLY A 86 11.49 0.01 -1.27
CA GLY A 86 11.01 -0.64 -0.05
C GLY A 86 11.92 -1.78 0.40
N ILE A 87 12.40 -2.59 -0.53
CA ILE A 87 13.32 -3.69 -0.23
C ILE A 87 14.67 -3.16 0.28
N GLU A 88 15.21 -2.10 -0.34
CA GLU A 88 16.49 -1.53 0.08
C GLU A 88 16.45 -0.87 1.46
N ASN A 89 15.28 -0.38 1.87
CA ASN A 89 15.13 0.35 3.12
C ASN A 89 14.54 -0.51 4.26
N CYS A 90 14.38 -1.77 4.01
CA CYS A 90 13.92 -2.71 5.04
C CYS A 90 15.06 -3.24 5.90
#